data_ce0a583f005bc28aac04c9be1bdba98f
#
_entry.id   ce0a583f005bc28aac04c9be1bdba98f
#
_cell.length_a   1.000
_cell.length_b   1.000
_cell.length_c   1.000
_cell.angle_alpha   90.00
_cell.angle_beta   90.00
_cell.angle_gamma   90.00
#
_symmetry.space_group_name_H-M   'P 1'
#
loop_
_entity.id
_entity.type
_entity.pdbx_description
1 polymer ?
#
loop_
_entity_poly.entity_id
_entity_poly.type
_entity_poly.pdbx_seq_one_letter_code
_entity_poly.pdbx_strand_id
1 'polypeptide(L)'
;MRVLLVNTSEHTGGAAIAASRLMKALHSQGVEAEMLVNKRESENPKVHALPGKLLQKIRFVVERLGIVWANRGSRKNLFAIDPATHGADITRLPQFQQADIVHLHWFNQGMLSLSDMQKILQSGKPVVWTMHDMWPVTGVCHQAGACERWQTSCGHCPLLRDGGSAEDLSTKTYERKRKTYGTAPMTFVACSDWLADIARRAPLLKGRPVHSIPNPIDTDFFVSQDKVKARQALGLPLDKKILLFVAYKATDPNKGIQYLRQALEQLYHSDGAWTEQLALVPVGKEASTLQGTFPCALFPQEYVNSEETMRRLYDAADVLLMPTLMDNLPNTVVEAMACSTPCVAFNVGGLPQMITPGVDGYLARYKDASDLAEGIKQVLSSPNYPEMARAAREKAVSTYSEAAVAQRFIALYENLLSPQSEVGE
;
A
#
# COMPACT_ATOMS: atom_id res chain seq x y z
N MET A 1 -0.32 25.63 -10.46
CA MET A 1 -0.43 24.96 -9.13
C MET A 1 0.81 24.13 -8.90
N ARG A 2 1.49 24.36 -7.76
CA ARG A 2 2.70 23.66 -7.32
C ARG A 2 2.38 22.78 -6.13
N VAL A 3 2.67 21.48 -6.22
CA VAL A 3 2.39 20.49 -5.17
C VAL A 3 3.69 19.88 -4.68
N LEU A 4 3.96 19.98 -3.38
CA LEU A 4 5.08 19.30 -2.73
C LEU A 4 4.59 18.00 -2.09
N LEU A 5 4.95 16.86 -2.68
CA LEU A 5 4.74 15.55 -2.07
C LEU A 5 5.87 15.28 -1.06
N VAL A 6 5.52 14.77 0.11
CA VAL A 6 6.48 14.48 1.19
C VAL A 6 6.36 13.01 1.57
N ASN A 7 7.42 12.23 1.35
CA ASN A 7 7.47 10.80 1.66
C ASN A 7 8.89 10.41 2.13
N THR A 8 9.02 9.44 3.02
CA THR A 8 10.33 9.06 3.58
C THR A 8 11.28 8.51 2.53
N SER A 9 10.80 7.70 1.60
CA SER A 9 11.59 7.06 0.55
C SER A 9 11.04 7.39 -0.83
N GLU A 10 11.88 7.35 -1.86
CA GLU A 10 11.44 7.57 -3.24
C GLU A 10 10.80 6.31 -3.84
N HIS A 11 11.42 5.13 -3.66
CA HIS A 11 10.97 3.88 -4.30
C HIS A 11 10.84 2.70 -3.35
N THR A 12 11.30 2.82 -2.09
CA THR A 12 11.27 1.68 -1.16
C THR A 12 9.93 1.57 -0.45
N GLY A 13 9.16 0.54 -0.80
CA GLY A 13 7.86 0.21 -0.20
C GLY A 13 6.65 0.77 -0.98
N GLY A 14 5.47 0.19 -0.72
CA GLY A 14 4.25 0.48 -1.49
C GLY A 14 3.82 1.96 -1.46
N ALA A 15 3.97 2.63 -0.31
CA ALA A 15 3.66 4.05 -0.18
C ALA A 15 4.59 4.94 -1.02
N ALA A 16 5.87 4.59 -1.09
CA ALA A 16 6.86 5.32 -1.88
C ALA A 16 6.58 5.19 -3.38
N ILE A 17 6.33 3.96 -3.84
CA ILE A 17 5.95 3.70 -5.24
C ILE A 17 4.67 4.47 -5.59
N ALA A 18 3.65 4.44 -4.73
CA ALA A 18 2.40 5.16 -4.96
C ALA A 18 2.60 6.68 -5.04
N ALA A 19 3.42 7.27 -4.14
CA ALA A 19 3.73 8.69 -4.14
C ALA A 19 4.52 9.10 -5.40
N SER A 20 5.51 8.30 -5.82
CA SER A 20 6.28 8.54 -7.04
C SER A 20 5.41 8.46 -8.29
N ARG A 21 4.52 7.47 -8.38
CA ARG A 21 3.56 7.33 -9.48
C ARG A 21 2.57 8.51 -9.49
N LEU A 22 2.11 8.96 -8.32
CA LEU A 22 1.24 10.14 -8.24
C LEU A 22 1.96 11.41 -8.70
N MET A 23 3.22 11.61 -8.30
CA MET A 23 4.01 12.76 -8.78
C MET A 23 4.11 12.75 -10.31
N LYS A 24 4.43 11.59 -10.90
CA LYS A 24 4.49 11.42 -12.37
C LYS A 24 3.13 11.70 -13.02
N ALA A 25 2.06 11.14 -12.45
CA ALA A 25 0.69 11.31 -12.94
C ALA A 25 0.22 12.77 -12.90
N LEU A 26 0.49 13.49 -11.82
CA LEU A 26 0.18 14.91 -11.69
C LEU A 26 0.97 15.74 -12.72
N HIS A 27 2.24 15.40 -12.91
CA HIS A 27 3.10 16.10 -13.87
C HIS A 27 2.61 15.92 -15.32
N SER A 28 2.17 14.70 -15.69
CA SER A 28 1.61 14.44 -17.02
C SER A 28 0.31 15.21 -17.31
N GLN A 29 -0.39 15.65 -16.24
CA GLN A 29 -1.61 16.47 -16.33
C GLN A 29 -1.33 17.99 -16.13
N GLY A 30 -0.07 18.42 -16.24
CA GLY A 30 0.32 19.83 -16.19
C GLY A 30 0.44 20.44 -14.79
N VAL A 31 0.41 19.64 -13.73
CA VAL A 31 0.67 20.10 -12.36
C VAL A 31 2.17 20.11 -12.08
N GLU A 32 2.71 21.20 -11.55
CA GLU A 32 4.09 21.27 -11.08
C GLU A 32 4.20 20.48 -9.76
N ALA A 33 4.48 19.17 -9.86
CA ALA A 33 4.64 18.28 -8.71
C ALA A 33 6.11 18.00 -8.44
N GLU A 34 6.56 18.20 -7.21
CA GLU A 34 7.90 17.86 -6.73
C GLU A 34 7.80 16.95 -5.51
N MET A 35 8.83 16.16 -5.25
CA MET A 35 8.86 15.24 -4.11
C MET A 35 10.05 15.54 -3.20
N LEU A 36 9.79 15.58 -1.90
CA LEU A 36 10.80 15.66 -0.84
C LEU A 36 10.90 14.32 -0.12
N VAL A 37 12.12 13.76 -0.07
CA VAL A 37 12.41 12.44 0.51
C VAL A 37 13.62 12.50 1.45
N ASN A 38 13.76 11.53 2.34
CA ASN A 38 15.01 11.38 3.10
C ASN A 38 16.15 10.95 2.20
N LYS A 39 15.90 9.99 1.32
CA LYS A 39 16.91 9.44 0.40
C LYS A 39 16.38 9.48 -1.03
N ARG A 40 17.04 10.27 -1.87
CA ARG A 40 16.85 10.25 -3.32
C ARG A 40 17.52 9.01 -3.90
N GLU A 41 16.82 8.29 -4.75
CA GLU A 41 17.27 7.03 -5.36
C GLU A 41 17.36 7.12 -6.90
N SER A 42 16.78 8.16 -7.49
CA SER A 42 16.82 8.45 -8.94
C SER A 42 17.59 9.73 -9.29
N GLU A 43 17.83 9.93 -10.56
CA GLU A 43 18.37 11.20 -11.10
C GLU A 43 17.27 12.22 -11.46
N ASN A 44 16.01 11.96 -11.10
CA ASN A 44 14.90 12.86 -11.40
C ASN A 44 15.11 14.22 -10.71
N PRO A 45 15.21 15.34 -11.46
CA PRO A 45 15.46 16.67 -10.89
C PRO A 45 14.29 17.18 -10.01
N LYS A 46 13.09 16.58 -10.13
CA LYS A 46 11.91 16.92 -9.32
C LYS A 46 11.86 16.21 -7.97
N VAL A 47 12.83 15.32 -7.69
CA VAL A 47 12.96 14.64 -6.41
C VAL A 47 14.11 15.25 -5.64
N HIS A 48 13.81 15.75 -4.44
CA HIS A 48 14.75 16.44 -3.58
C HIS A 48 15.00 15.62 -2.31
N ALA A 49 16.28 15.43 -1.96
CA ALA A 49 16.65 14.83 -0.70
C ALA A 49 16.68 15.87 0.43
N LEU A 50 16.21 15.51 1.61
CA LEU A 50 16.44 16.31 2.80
C LEU A 50 17.96 16.55 3.02
N PRO A 51 18.39 17.74 3.39
CA PRO A 51 19.80 18.00 3.70
C PRO A 51 20.25 17.27 4.97
N GLY A 52 21.56 16.99 5.05
CA GLY A 52 22.17 16.44 6.25
C GLY A 52 21.98 14.95 6.45
N LYS A 53 22.51 14.11 5.56
CA LYS A 53 22.43 12.63 5.62
C LYS A 53 22.80 12.03 6.99
N LEU A 54 23.81 12.60 7.67
CA LEU A 54 24.19 12.13 9.01
C LEU A 54 23.09 12.44 10.04
N LEU A 55 22.52 13.64 9.98
CA LEU A 55 21.44 14.04 10.89
C LEU A 55 20.17 13.20 10.68
N GLN A 56 19.86 12.82 9.46
CA GLN A 56 18.75 11.90 9.16
C GLN A 56 18.99 10.53 9.83
N LYS A 57 20.20 9.98 9.73
CA LYS A 57 20.58 8.72 10.41
C LYS A 57 20.47 8.85 11.91
N ILE A 58 20.93 9.96 12.49
CA ILE A 58 20.84 10.22 13.93
C ILE A 58 19.37 10.25 14.36
N ARG A 59 18.51 11.00 13.68
CA ARG A 59 17.07 11.07 13.98
C ARG A 59 16.42 9.70 13.98
N PHE A 60 16.67 8.91 12.93
CA PHE A 60 16.19 7.54 12.82
C PHE A 60 16.65 6.68 14.00
N VAL A 61 17.96 6.67 14.31
CA VAL A 61 18.52 5.84 15.38
C VAL A 61 17.97 6.27 16.75
N VAL A 62 17.94 7.57 17.02
CA VAL A 62 17.44 8.09 18.31
C VAL A 62 15.95 7.75 18.49
N GLU A 63 15.15 7.85 17.45
CA GLU A 63 13.74 7.46 17.49
C GLU A 63 13.58 5.95 17.77
N ARG A 64 14.35 5.09 17.10
CA ARG A 64 14.34 3.63 17.36
C ARG A 64 14.81 3.31 18.79
N LEU A 65 15.85 3.98 19.29
CA LEU A 65 16.28 3.84 20.68
C LEU A 65 15.20 4.31 21.67
N GLY A 66 14.52 5.41 21.38
CA GLY A 66 13.38 5.88 22.16
C GLY A 66 12.25 4.85 22.25
N ILE A 67 11.96 4.14 21.14
CA ILE A 67 10.99 3.04 21.14
C ILE A 67 11.47 1.89 22.04
N VAL A 68 12.72 1.46 21.89
CA VAL A 68 13.30 0.39 22.72
C VAL A 68 13.25 0.74 24.21
N TRP A 69 13.60 1.98 24.55
CA TRP A 69 13.53 2.47 25.93
C TRP A 69 12.08 2.47 26.47
N ALA A 70 11.14 3.06 25.71
CA ALA A 70 9.72 3.08 26.10
C ALA A 70 9.11 1.68 26.16
N ASN A 71 9.64 0.72 25.40
CA ASN A 71 9.24 -0.69 25.38
C ASN A 71 10.07 -1.56 26.35
N ARG A 72 10.64 -0.95 27.40
CA ARG A 72 11.40 -1.61 28.48
C ARG A 72 12.52 -2.52 27.95
N GLY A 73 13.27 -2.04 26.95
CA GLY A 73 14.39 -2.76 26.32
C GLY A 73 14.00 -3.77 25.23
N SER A 74 12.70 -4.00 24.99
CA SER A 74 12.25 -4.92 23.96
C SER A 74 12.41 -4.32 22.55
N ARG A 75 12.97 -5.12 21.63
CA ARG A 75 13.05 -4.81 20.19
C ARG A 75 11.90 -5.41 19.38
N LYS A 76 10.99 -6.13 20.03
CA LYS A 76 9.83 -6.70 19.37
C LYS A 76 8.97 -5.57 18.78
N ASN A 77 8.48 -5.75 17.56
CA ASN A 77 7.65 -4.79 16.81
C ASN A 77 8.31 -3.41 16.57
N LEU A 78 9.65 -3.31 16.62
CA LEU A 78 10.41 -2.05 16.48
C LEU A 78 10.05 -1.25 15.21
N PHE A 79 9.66 -1.93 14.13
CA PHE A 79 9.26 -1.32 12.86
C PHE A 79 7.76 -1.33 12.60
N ALA A 80 6.97 -1.98 13.48
CA ALA A 80 5.51 -1.98 13.40
C ALA A 80 4.89 -0.75 14.08
N ILE A 81 5.68 -0.01 14.86
CA ILE A 81 5.25 1.17 15.61
C ILE A 81 6.16 2.37 15.33
N ASP A 82 5.57 3.56 15.33
CA ASP A 82 6.27 4.82 15.14
C ASP A 82 5.63 5.94 15.98
N PRO A 83 6.38 6.60 16.89
CA PRO A 83 5.88 7.70 17.71
C PRO A 83 6.07 9.08 17.07
N ALA A 84 6.75 9.18 15.92
CA ALA A 84 7.10 10.41 15.22
C ALA A 84 7.66 11.50 16.16
N THR A 85 8.69 11.13 16.93
CA THR A 85 9.30 12.03 17.91
C THR A 85 10.42 12.88 17.35
N HIS A 86 11.07 12.44 16.29
CA HIS A 86 12.19 13.09 15.65
C HIS A 86 11.93 13.29 14.16
N GLY A 87 12.31 14.44 13.63
CA GLY A 87 12.09 14.79 12.23
C GLY A 87 12.87 16.03 11.81
N ALA A 88 12.60 16.50 10.60
CA ALA A 88 13.18 17.70 10.01
C ALA A 88 12.13 18.78 9.84
N ASP A 89 12.46 20.01 10.24
CA ASP A 89 11.69 21.18 9.86
C ASP A 89 11.90 21.47 8.37
N ILE A 90 10.89 21.15 7.55
CA ILE A 90 10.92 21.38 6.11
C ILE A 90 10.38 22.74 5.70
N THR A 91 9.77 23.50 6.63
CA THR A 91 9.08 24.76 6.31
C THR A 91 10.00 25.84 5.75
N ARG A 92 11.31 25.72 5.99
CA ARG A 92 12.33 26.67 5.50
C ARG A 92 12.93 26.27 4.15
N LEU A 93 12.59 25.11 3.62
CA LEU A 93 13.13 24.65 2.34
C LEU A 93 12.48 25.40 1.18
N PRO A 94 13.25 25.72 0.11
CA PRO A 94 12.70 26.42 -1.05
C PRO A 94 11.50 25.70 -1.66
N GLN A 95 11.53 24.37 -1.73
CA GLN A 95 10.44 23.54 -2.26
C GLN A 95 9.14 23.73 -1.45
N PHE A 96 9.25 23.79 -0.12
CA PHE A 96 8.10 24.06 0.73
C PHE A 96 7.58 25.48 0.54
N GLN A 97 8.48 26.48 0.51
CA GLN A 97 8.08 27.89 0.37
C GLN A 97 7.37 28.15 -0.96
N GLN A 98 7.77 27.49 -2.02
CA GLN A 98 7.21 27.67 -3.37
C GLN A 98 5.94 26.83 -3.60
N ALA A 99 5.66 25.84 -2.78
CA ALA A 99 4.48 24.98 -2.91
C ALA A 99 3.20 25.75 -2.60
N ASP A 100 2.16 25.56 -3.40
CA ASP A 100 0.79 26.00 -3.12
C ASP A 100 0.09 25.00 -2.18
N ILE A 101 0.41 23.72 -2.31
CA ILE A 101 -0.14 22.62 -1.52
C ILE A 101 0.99 21.72 -1.00
N VAL A 102 0.88 21.27 0.24
CA VAL A 102 1.73 20.26 0.84
C VAL A 102 0.97 18.94 0.92
N HIS A 103 1.45 17.92 0.21
CA HIS A 103 0.83 16.61 0.18
C HIS A 103 1.68 15.59 0.93
N LEU A 104 1.26 15.24 2.14
CA LEU A 104 1.94 14.26 2.98
C LEU A 104 1.55 12.84 2.57
N HIS A 105 2.53 11.96 2.51
CA HIS A 105 2.38 10.52 2.36
C HIS A 105 2.90 9.80 3.60
N TRP A 106 3.77 8.83 3.45
CA TRP A 106 4.37 8.10 4.56
C TRP A 106 5.69 8.78 4.98
N PHE A 107 5.66 9.59 6.04
CA PHE A 107 6.78 10.42 6.49
C PHE A 107 7.40 9.97 7.81
N ASN A 108 7.17 8.74 8.23
CA ASN A 108 7.66 8.14 9.47
C ASN A 108 9.18 7.88 9.45
N GLN A 109 9.69 7.26 10.50
CA GLN A 109 11.10 6.86 10.64
C GLN A 109 12.09 8.03 10.61
N GLY A 110 11.77 9.09 11.33
CA GLY A 110 12.68 10.23 11.53
C GLY A 110 12.69 11.25 10.39
N MET A 111 11.74 11.20 9.46
CA MET A 111 11.59 12.22 8.42
C MET A 111 10.88 13.46 8.96
N LEU A 112 9.66 13.32 9.45
CA LEU A 112 8.92 14.38 10.14
C LEU A 112 8.51 13.92 11.54
N SER A 113 8.64 14.81 12.50
CA SER A 113 8.01 14.64 13.81
C SER A 113 6.61 15.25 13.84
N LEU A 114 5.82 14.92 14.87
CA LEU A 114 4.54 15.59 15.09
C LEU A 114 4.69 17.10 15.34
N SER A 115 5.81 17.55 15.92
CA SER A 115 6.11 18.98 16.06
C SER A 115 6.48 19.63 14.71
N ASP A 116 7.15 18.94 13.80
CA ASP A 116 7.39 19.48 12.46
C ASP A 116 6.09 19.54 11.65
N MET A 117 5.23 18.53 11.79
CA MET A 117 3.90 18.55 11.21
C MET A 117 3.05 19.73 11.73
N GLN A 118 3.15 20.05 13.01
CA GLN A 118 2.48 21.23 13.57
C GLN A 118 2.94 22.52 12.90
N LYS A 119 4.25 22.69 12.64
CA LYS A 119 4.79 23.85 11.92
C LYS A 119 4.28 23.93 10.48
N ILE A 120 4.18 22.77 9.79
CA ILE A 120 3.60 22.67 8.45
C ILE A 120 2.16 23.17 8.48
N LEU A 121 1.34 22.72 9.43
CA LEU A 121 -0.04 23.15 9.59
C LEU A 121 -0.16 24.66 9.92
N GLN A 122 0.75 25.20 10.74
CA GLN A 122 0.80 26.62 11.10
C GLN A 122 1.26 27.53 9.95
N SER A 123 1.79 26.99 8.86
CA SER A 123 2.19 27.79 7.69
C SER A 123 1.02 28.41 6.92
N GLY A 124 -0.20 27.94 7.17
CA GLY A 124 -1.40 28.36 6.45
C GLY A 124 -1.58 27.75 5.06
N LYS A 125 -0.61 26.94 4.60
CA LYS A 125 -0.74 26.23 3.31
C LYS A 125 -1.75 25.09 3.44
N PRO A 126 -2.57 24.81 2.41
CA PRO A 126 -3.42 23.63 2.37
C PRO A 126 -2.58 22.35 2.51
N VAL A 127 -2.99 21.47 3.43
CA VAL A 127 -2.32 20.19 3.68
C VAL A 127 -3.27 19.05 3.33
N VAL A 128 -2.84 18.20 2.42
CA VAL A 128 -3.46 16.91 2.09
C VAL A 128 -2.59 15.80 2.65
N TRP A 129 -3.19 14.78 3.22
CA TRP A 129 -2.46 13.62 3.72
C TRP A 129 -3.04 12.33 3.19
N THR A 130 -2.32 11.69 2.25
CA THR A 130 -2.67 10.35 1.78
C THR A 130 -2.20 9.29 2.78
N MET A 131 -3.17 8.60 3.35
CA MET A 131 -2.98 7.50 4.28
C MET A 131 -2.75 6.19 3.51
N HIS A 132 -1.59 5.58 3.71
CA HIS A 132 -1.25 4.28 3.15
C HIS A 132 -1.48 3.13 4.13
N ASP A 133 -1.60 3.46 5.41
CA ASP A 133 -1.83 2.54 6.52
C ASP A 133 -2.67 3.22 7.62
N MET A 134 -2.87 2.55 8.74
CA MET A 134 -3.68 3.04 9.85
C MET A 134 -2.94 4.02 10.78
N TRP A 135 -1.65 4.31 10.56
CA TRP A 135 -0.88 5.14 11.49
C TRP A 135 -1.53 6.51 11.77
N PRO A 136 -2.13 7.24 10.82
CA PRO A 136 -2.79 8.51 11.09
C PRO A 136 -3.91 8.43 12.12
N VAL A 137 -4.58 7.30 12.24
CA VAL A 137 -5.75 7.09 13.12
C VAL A 137 -5.44 6.30 14.41
N THR A 138 -4.24 5.75 14.53
CA THR A 138 -3.79 5.00 15.71
C THR A 138 -2.87 5.85 16.61
N GLY A 139 -2.48 5.33 17.76
CA GLY A 139 -1.41 5.93 18.57
C GLY A 139 -0.05 5.81 17.89
N VAL A 140 0.42 4.58 17.67
CA VAL A 140 1.78 4.31 17.17
C VAL A 140 1.84 3.28 16.04
N CYS A 141 0.83 2.44 15.86
CA CYS A 141 0.92 1.29 14.96
C CYS A 141 0.51 1.63 13.52
N HIS A 142 1.19 1.02 12.55
CA HIS A 142 0.85 1.09 11.13
C HIS A 142 -0.35 0.19 10.78
N GLN A 143 -0.51 -0.92 11.51
CA GLN A 143 -1.62 -1.84 11.36
C GLN A 143 -2.14 -2.24 12.73
N ALA A 144 -3.42 -2.07 12.97
CA ALA A 144 -4.04 -2.37 14.26
C ALA A 144 -4.33 -3.87 14.45
N GLY A 145 -4.40 -4.65 13.38
CA GLY A 145 -4.82 -6.05 13.45
C GLY A 145 -6.22 -6.17 14.08
N ALA A 146 -6.33 -7.02 15.08
CA ALA A 146 -7.56 -7.20 15.85
C ALA A 146 -7.77 -6.13 16.96
N CYS A 147 -6.87 -5.16 17.10
CA CYS A 147 -7.00 -4.12 18.11
C CYS A 147 -7.98 -3.04 17.66
N GLU A 148 -9.03 -2.81 18.44
CA GLU A 148 -10.06 -1.80 18.17
C GLU A 148 -9.89 -0.51 18.98
N ARG A 149 -8.84 -0.37 19.80
CA ARG A 149 -8.64 0.79 20.68
C ARG A 149 -8.52 2.13 19.96
N TRP A 150 -8.14 2.12 18.68
CA TRP A 150 -8.12 3.31 17.82
C TRP A 150 -9.51 3.96 17.67
N GLN A 151 -10.58 3.23 17.94
CA GLN A 151 -11.98 3.74 17.88
C GLN A 151 -12.37 4.59 19.10
N THR A 152 -11.55 4.58 20.13
CA THR A 152 -11.78 5.41 21.34
C THR A 152 -10.54 6.25 21.67
N SER A 153 -9.57 5.63 22.29
CA SER A 153 -8.25 6.19 22.59
C SER A 153 -7.25 5.05 22.70
N CYS A 154 -6.03 5.22 22.20
CA CYS A 154 -5.01 4.20 22.35
C CYS A 154 -4.50 4.10 23.80
N GLY A 155 -3.92 2.97 24.14
CA GLY A 155 -3.38 2.59 25.44
C GLY A 155 -3.41 1.07 25.57
N HIS A 156 -2.70 0.48 26.52
CA HIS A 156 -2.56 -0.98 26.64
C HIS A 156 -2.24 -1.63 25.29
N CYS A 157 -1.22 -1.10 24.60
CA CYS A 157 -0.95 -1.45 23.21
C CYS A 157 -0.40 -2.88 23.09
N PRO A 158 -1.07 -3.78 22.33
CA PRO A 158 -0.65 -5.18 22.20
C PRO A 158 0.70 -5.35 21.48
N LEU A 159 1.18 -4.31 20.78
CA LEU A 159 2.48 -4.33 20.13
C LEU A 159 3.62 -3.95 21.07
N LEU A 160 3.33 -3.41 22.24
CA LEU A 160 4.32 -3.13 23.29
C LEU A 160 4.50 -4.34 24.19
N ARG A 161 5.60 -4.36 24.93
CA ARG A 161 5.94 -5.41 25.87
C ARG A 161 4.82 -5.56 26.92
N ASP A 162 4.45 -6.79 27.22
CA ASP A 162 3.45 -7.16 28.22
C ASP A 162 2.06 -6.52 27.99
N GLY A 163 1.73 -6.17 26.72
CA GLY A 163 0.48 -5.53 26.36
C GLY A 163 0.38 -4.05 26.71
N GLY A 164 1.51 -3.40 27.00
CA GLY A 164 1.57 -1.98 27.33
C GLY A 164 0.94 -1.60 28.67
N SER A 165 0.49 -0.36 28.80
CA SER A 165 -0.20 0.19 29.98
C SER A 165 -1.17 1.31 29.58
N ALA A 166 -1.95 1.82 30.51
CA ALA A 166 -2.88 2.92 30.27
C ALA A 166 -2.17 4.20 29.76
N GLU A 167 -0.94 4.44 30.22
CA GLU A 167 -0.12 5.60 29.86
C GLU A 167 1.14 5.21 29.09
N ASP A 168 1.02 4.23 28.21
CA ASP A 168 2.15 3.77 27.39
C ASP A 168 2.47 4.72 26.22
N LEU A 169 3.44 4.30 25.39
CA LEU A 169 3.86 5.07 24.22
C LEU A 169 2.70 5.37 23.26
N SER A 170 1.74 4.45 23.15
CA SER A 170 0.59 4.62 22.23
C SER A 170 -0.37 5.70 22.72
N THR A 171 -0.65 5.76 24.02
CA THR A 171 -1.49 6.82 24.63
C THR A 171 -0.84 8.18 24.46
N LYS A 172 0.46 8.27 24.81
CA LYS A 172 1.22 9.54 24.70
C LYS A 172 1.26 10.06 23.27
N THR A 173 1.47 9.18 22.32
CA THR A 173 1.53 9.56 20.90
C THR A 173 0.14 9.91 20.36
N TYR A 174 -0.91 9.19 20.78
CA TYR A 174 -2.29 9.49 20.42
C TYR A 174 -2.68 10.92 20.88
N GLU A 175 -2.36 11.28 22.10
CA GLU A 175 -2.63 12.63 22.63
C GLU A 175 -1.82 13.72 21.91
N ARG A 176 -0.56 13.43 21.55
CA ARG A 176 0.25 14.33 20.72
C ARG A 176 -0.38 14.55 19.34
N LYS A 177 -0.84 13.46 18.69
CA LYS A 177 -1.56 13.55 17.41
C LYS A 177 -2.83 14.40 17.55
N ARG A 178 -3.64 14.15 18.59
CA ARG A 178 -4.85 14.90 18.84
C ARG A 178 -4.59 16.41 18.94
N LYS A 179 -3.53 16.80 19.66
CA LYS A 179 -3.09 18.20 19.76
C LYS A 179 -2.59 18.74 18.42
N THR A 180 -1.73 18.00 17.73
CA THR A 180 -1.16 18.41 16.44
C THR A 180 -2.25 18.56 15.38
N TYR A 181 -3.16 17.60 15.26
CA TYR A 181 -4.27 17.69 14.30
C TYR A 181 -5.25 18.82 14.63
N GLY A 182 -5.40 19.19 15.90
CA GLY A 182 -6.19 20.34 16.33
C GLY A 182 -5.63 21.71 15.93
N THR A 183 -4.38 21.80 15.43
CA THR A 183 -3.71 23.08 15.15
C THR A 183 -4.34 23.83 13.97
N ALA A 184 -4.68 23.14 12.88
CA ALA A 184 -5.25 23.74 11.68
C ALA A 184 -6.06 22.70 10.85
N PRO A 185 -6.89 23.15 9.91
CA PRO A 185 -7.57 22.26 8.96
C PRO A 185 -6.58 21.45 8.14
N MET A 186 -6.95 20.21 7.84
CA MET A 186 -6.17 19.27 7.03
C MET A 186 -7.13 18.28 6.38
N THR A 187 -6.87 17.94 5.13
CA THR A 187 -7.67 16.98 4.36
C THR A 187 -6.98 15.63 4.31
N PHE A 188 -7.71 14.58 4.64
CA PHE A 188 -7.22 13.21 4.56
C PHE A 188 -7.70 12.53 3.29
N VAL A 189 -6.82 11.76 2.69
CA VAL A 189 -7.13 10.86 1.58
C VAL A 189 -6.75 9.45 2.00
N ALA A 190 -7.68 8.52 1.92
CA ALA A 190 -7.40 7.10 2.08
C ALA A 190 -7.26 6.47 0.69
N CYS A 191 -6.29 5.58 0.50
CA CYS A 191 -6.11 4.92 -0.79
C CYS A 191 -7.11 3.78 -1.02
N SER A 192 -7.98 3.47 -0.06
CA SER A 192 -9.09 2.53 -0.18
C SER A 192 -10.33 3.00 0.57
N ASP A 193 -11.50 2.51 0.15
CA ASP A 193 -12.76 2.76 0.86
C ASP A 193 -12.73 2.15 2.27
N TRP A 194 -12.11 0.98 2.42
CA TRP A 194 -11.89 0.34 3.72
C TRP A 194 -11.15 1.26 4.69
N LEU A 195 -10.04 1.86 4.25
CA LEU A 195 -9.27 2.78 5.10
C LEU A 195 -10.01 4.11 5.31
N ALA A 196 -10.76 4.59 4.31
CA ALA A 196 -11.61 5.77 4.45
C ALA A 196 -12.68 5.57 5.52
N ASP A 197 -13.32 4.40 5.57
CA ASP A 197 -14.33 4.08 6.58
C ASP A 197 -13.74 3.96 7.98
N ILE A 198 -12.53 3.40 8.11
CA ILE A 198 -11.76 3.42 9.35
C ILE A 198 -11.49 4.87 9.78
N ALA A 199 -11.00 5.69 8.85
CA ALA A 199 -10.65 7.08 9.11
C ALA A 199 -11.84 7.92 9.57
N ARG A 200 -13.01 7.76 8.93
CA ARG A 200 -14.24 8.47 9.31
C ARG A 200 -14.76 8.08 10.69
N ARG A 201 -14.51 6.84 11.13
CA ARG A 201 -14.88 6.36 12.47
C ARG A 201 -13.86 6.74 13.56
N ALA A 202 -12.64 7.11 13.17
CA ALA A 202 -11.58 7.40 14.13
C ALA A 202 -11.77 8.74 14.82
N PRO A 203 -11.79 8.81 16.17
CA PRO A 203 -11.95 10.07 16.92
C PRO A 203 -10.87 11.11 16.62
N LEU A 204 -9.64 10.67 16.26
CA LEU A 204 -8.55 11.58 15.86
C LEU A 204 -8.90 12.43 14.63
N LEU A 205 -9.75 11.91 13.73
CA LEU A 205 -10.13 12.58 12.49
C LEU A 205 -11.57 13.13 12.51
N LYS A 206 -12.24 13.10 13.67
CA LYS A 206 -13.61 13.58 13.79
C LYS A 206 -13.75 15.03 13.27
N GLY A 207 -14.72 15.25 12.37
CA GLY A 207 -14.98 16.56 11.76
C GLY A 207 -13.99 16.98 10.66
N ARG A 208 -13.09 16.08 10.21
CA ARG A 208 -12.15 16.36 9.13
C ARG A 208 -12.62 15.72 7.83
N PRO A 209 -12.38 16.37 6.67
CA PRO A 209 -12.70 15.77 5.38
C PRO A 209 -11.83 14.54 5.13
N VAL A 210 -12.48 13.43 4.76
CA VAL A 210 -11.83 12.15 4.39
C VAL A 210 -12.37 11.72 3.03
N HIS A 211 -11.48 11.72 2.04
CA HIS A 211 -11.76 11.26 0.68
C HIS A 211 -11.18 9.85 0.46
N SER A 212 -11.74 9.10 -0.48
CA SER A 212 -11.18 7.84 -0.96
C SER A 212 -10.67 8.06 -2.38
N ILE A 213 -9.34 8.06 -2.58
CA ILE A 213 -8.69 8.16 -3.89
C ILE A 213 -7.60 7.09 -3.94
N PRO A 214 -7.68 6.12 -4.88
CA PRO A 214 -6.75 5.01 -4.93
C PRO A 214 -5.34 5.42 -5.38
N ASN A 215 -4.38 4.50 -5.22
CA ASN A 215 -3.04 4.68 -5.77
C ASN A 215 -3.07 4.59 -7.30
N PRO A 216 -2.31 5.45 -8.00
CA PRO A 216 -2.22 5.39 -9.46
C PRO A 216 -1.32 4.24 -9.93
N ILE A 217 -1.63 3.73 -11.13
CA ILE A 217 -0.81 2.75 -11.85
C ILE A 217 -0.58 3.23 -13.29
N ASP A 218 0.62 3.00 -13.80
CA ASP A 218 0.93 3.21 -15.22
C ASP A 218 0.31 2.08 -16.04
N THR A 219 -0.93 2.29 -16.50
CA THR A 219 -1.66 1.29 -17.26
C THR A 219 -1.18 1.16 -18.71
N ASP A 220 -0.36 2.08 -19.20
CA ASP A 220 0.25 1.98 -20.53
C ASP A 220 1.50 1.10 -20.46
N PHE A 221 2.21 1.12 -19.34
CA PHE A 221 3.32 0.22 -19.06
C PHE A 221 2.83 -1.18 -18.65
N PHE A 222 1.96 -1.26 -17.63
CA PHE A 222 1.34 -2.53 -17.20
C PHE A 222 0.20 -2.88 -18.16
N VAL A 223 0.57 -3.56 -19.22
CA VAL A 223 -0.36 -4.04 -20.25
C VAL A 223 0.08 -5.43 -20.72
N SER A 224 -0.88 -6.31 -20.96
CA SER A 224 -0.63 -7.62 -21.57
C SER A 224 -0.13 -7.43 -23.00
N GLN A 225 0.96 -8.11 -23.34
CA GLN A 225 1.58 -8.04 -24.67
C GLN A 225 1.55 -9.41 -25.35
N ASP A 226 2.29 -10.38 -24.82
CA ASP A 226 2.42 -11.71 -25.42
C ASP A 226 2.73 -12.72 -24.32
N LYS A 227 1.71 -13.42 -23.86
CA LYS A 227 1.79 -14.42 -22.79
C LYS A 227 2.83 -15.52 -23.09
N VAL A 228 2.89 -15.95 -24.36
CA VAL A 228 3.82 -17.02 -24.75
C VAL A 228 5.27 -16.54 -24.65
N LYS A 229 5.56 -15.34 -25.18
CA LYS A 229 6.91 -14.75 -25.07
C LYS A 229 7.27 -14.45 -23.61
N ALA A 230 6.32 -13.97 -22.81
CA ALA A 230 6.55 -13.73 -21.39
C ALA A 230 6.95 -15.02 -20.66
N ARG A 231 6.23 -16.13 -20.90
CA ARG A 231 6.55 -17.44 -20.33
C ARG A 231 7.93 -17.96 -20.79
N GLN A 232 8.22 -17.85 -22.08
CA GLN A 232 9.54 -18.25 -22.60
C GLN A 232 10.68 -17.48 -21.97
N ALA A 233 10.53 -16.14 -21.86
CA ALA A 233 11.55 -15.27 -21.27
C ALA A 233 11.77 -15.55 -19.77
N LEU A 234 10.75 -16.07 -19.07
CA LEU A 234 10.81 -16.41 -17.65
C LEU A 234 11.11 -17.89 -17.39
N GLY A 235 11.29 -18.71 -18.43
CA GLY A 235 11.49 -20.17 -18.30
C GLY A 235 10.29 -20.91 -17.72
N LEU A 236 9.06 -20.40 -17.97
CA LEU A 236 7.83 -20.99 -17.46
C LEU A 236 7.19 -21.94 -18.49
N PRO A 237 6.46 -22.98 -18.04
CA PRO A 237 5.82 -23.94 -18.93
C PRO A 237 4.72 -23.28 -19.78
N LEU A 238 4.62 -23.70 -21.05
CA LEU A 238 3.62 -23.20 -21.99
C LEU A 238 2.29 -23.97 -21.90
N ASP A 239 2.34 -25.20 -21.41
CA ASP A 239 1.24 -26.18 -21.36
C ASP A 239 0.49 -26.19 -20.03
N LYS A 240 0.94 -25.39 -19.04
CA LYS A 240 0.34 -25.32 -17.70
C LYS A 240 -0.42 -24.02 -17.46
N LYS A 241 -1.36 -24.06 -16.52
CA LYS A 241 -1.99 -22.86 -15.94
C LYS A 241 -1.07 -22.25 -14.88
N ILE A 242 -0.69 -21.00 -15.06
CA ILE A 242 0.26 -20.29 -14.20
C ILE A 242 -0.47 -19.56 -13.08
N LEU A 243 -0.24 -19.99 -11.84
CA LEU A 243 -0.66 -19.35 -10.60
C LEU A 243 0.46 -18.42 -10.13
N LEU A 244 0.24 -17.13 -10.06
CA LEU A 244 1.21 -16.16 -9.58
C LEU A 244 0.92 -15.77 -8.13
N PHE A 245 1.92 -15.84 -7.25
CA PHE A 245 1.85 -15.34 -5.88
C PHE A 245 3.00 -14.37 -5.65
N VAL A 246 2.71 -13.14 -5.27
CA VAL A 246 3.72 -12.06 -5.13
C VAL A 246 3.72 -11.51 -3.72
N ALA A 247 4.88 -11.51 -3.07
CA ALA A 247 5.09 -10.89 -1.76
C ALA A 247 6.53 -10.36 -1.63
N TYR A 248 6.77 -9.38 -0.78
CA TYR A 248 8.15 -8.95 -0.47
C TYR A 248 9.01 -10.12 0.05
N LYS A 249 8.42 -10.94 0.93
CA LYS A 249 8.95 -12.20 1.42
C LYS A 249 7.89 -13.26 1.20
N ALA A 250 8.19 -14.25 0.34
CA ALA A 250 7.24 -15.29 -0.06
C ALA A 250 6.78 -16.19 1.10
N THR A 251 7.60 -16.26 2.16
CA THR A 251 7.31 -17.04 3.37
C THR A 251 6.62 -16.24 4.48
N ASP A 252 6.26 -14.95 4.24
CA ASP A 252 5.57 -14.14 5.25
C ASP A 252 4.17 -14.72 5.54
N PRO A 253 3.89 -15.17 6.78
CA PRO A 253 2.61 -15.75 7.14
C PRO A 253 1.43 -14.77 6.97
N ASN A 254 1.67 -13.44 7.06
CA ASN A 254 0.64 -12.43 6.85
C ASN A 254 0.19 -12.34 5.37
N LYS A 255 0.98 -12.86 4.45
CA LYS A 255 0.61 -12.97 3.03
C LYS A 255 -0.16 -14.25 2.70
N GLY A 256 -0.42 -15.09 3.71
CA GLY A 256 -1.37 -16.21 3.65
C GLY A 256 -0.88 -17.43 2.88
N ILE A 257 0.44 -17.59 2.69
CA ILE A 257 1.03 -18.73 1.96
C ILE A 257 0.56 -20.09 2.51
N GLN A 258 0.29 -20.19 3.81
CA GLN A 258 -0.25 -21.40 4.43
C GLN A 258 -1.65 -21.75 3.93
N TYR A 259 -2.51 -20.77 3.68
CA TYR A 259 -3.85 -20.99 3.12
C TYR A 259 -3.78 -21.37 1.65
N LEU A 260 -2.85 -20.78 0.92
CA LEU A 260 -2.60 -21.18 -0.46
C LEU A 260 -2.14 -22.63 -0.56
N ARG A 261 -1.24 -23.06 0.35
CA ARG A 261 -0.82 -24.47 0.41
C ARG A 261 -2.00 -25.38 0.68
N GLN A 262 -2.80 -25.10 1.72
CA GLN A 262 -3.99 -25.89 2.06
C GLN A 262 -5.00 -25.93 0.91
N ALA A 263 -5.20 -24.82 0.20
CA ALA A 263 -6.11 -24.77 -0.94
C ALA A 263 -5.63 -25.69 -2.09
N LEU A 264 -4.34 -25.64 -2.43
CA LEU A 264 -3.79 -26.48 -3.48
C LEU A 264 -3.73 -27.97 -3.09
N GLU A 265 -3.48 -28.28 -1.80
CA GLU A 265 -3.57 -29.65 -1.28
C GLU A 265 -5.00 -30.21 -1.39
N GLN A 266 -6.02 -29.42 -1.06
CA GLN A 266 -7.42 -29.81 -1.22
C GLN A 266 -7.80 -30.03 -2.68
N LEU A 267 -7.35 -29.18 -3.60
CA LEU A 267 -7.55 -29.36 -5.03
C LEU A 267 -6.89 -30.63 -5.52
N TYR A 268 -5.69 -30.93 -5.08
CA TYR A 268 -4.96 -32.16 -5.45
C TYR A 268 -5.70 -33.41 -4.98
N HIS A 269 -6.21 -33.42 -3.74
CA HIS A 269 -6.97 -34.56 -3.21
C HIS A 269 -8.33 -34.73 -3.87
N SER A 270 -8.96 -33.67 -4.34
CA SER A 270 -10.25 -33.74 -5.05
C SER A 270 -10.12 -34.01 -6.55
N ASP A 271 -9.07 -33.54 -7.18
CA ASP A 271 -8.82 -33.64 -8.64
C ASP A 271 -7.31 -33.49 -8.92
N GLY A 272 -6.58 -34.58 -8.69
CA GLY A 272 -5.12 -34.57 -8.87
C GLY A 272 -4.70 -34.33 -10.32
N ALA A 273 -5.42 -34.89 -11.28
CA ALA A 273 -5.12 -34.73 -12.71
C ALA A 273 -5.29 -33.28 -13.16
N TRP A 274 -6.28 -32.56 -12.62
CA TRP A 274 -6.43 -31.12 -12.87
C TRP A 274 -5.31 -30.33 -12.21
N THR A 275 -4.92 -30.68 -10.97
CA THR A 275 -3.85 -29.98 -10.24
C THR A 275 -2.47 -30.18 -10.89
N GLU A 276 -2.24 -31.31 -11.57
CA GLU A 276 -1.00 -31.54 -12.36
C GLU A 276 -0.85 -30.56 -13.53
N GLN A 277 -1.95 -29.95 -14.00
CA GLN A 277 -1.93 -28.91 -15.02
C GLN A 277 -1.53 -27.54 -14.49
N LEU A 278 -1.36 -27.39 -13.17
CA LEU A 278 -1.00 -26.12 -12.52
C LEU A 278 0.51 -25.97 -12.37
N ALA A 279 0.95 -24.73 -12.43
CA ALA A 279 2.31 -24.32 -12.05
C ALA A 279 2.22 -23.08 -11.16
N LEU A 280 2.77 -23.15 -9.95
CA LEU A 280 2.84 -22.03 -9.02
C LEU A 280 4.15 -21.27 -9.19
N VAL A 281 4.07 -19.96 -9.35
CA VAL A 281 5.20 -19.03 -9.43
C VAL A 281 5.17 -18.12 -8.19
N PRO A 282 5.79 -18.51 -7.08
CA PRO A 282 5.97 -17.63 -5.94
C PRO A 282 7.11 -16.64 -6.23
N VAL A 283 6.86 -15.35 -5.99
CA VAL A 283 7.80 -14.25 -6.20
C VAL A 283 8.08 -13.54 -4.89
N GLY A 284 9.35 -13.37 -4.55
CA GLY A 284 9.79 -12.63 -3.36
C GLY A 284 10.96 -13.29 -2.66
N LYS A 285 11.49 -12.61 -1.64
CA LYS A 285 12.57 -13.19 -0.83
C LYS A 285 12.18 -14.56 -0.29
N GLU A 286 13.11 -15.47 -0.27
CA GLU A 286 12.94 -16.86 0.21
C GLU A 286 11.94 -17.70 -0.63
N ALA A 287 11.59 -17.28 -1.85
CA ALA A 287 10.69 -18.06 -2.71
C ALA A 287 11.24 -19.46 -3.00
N SER A 288 12.56 -19.59 -3.18
CA SER A 288 13.24 -20.89 -3.43
C SER A 288 13.05 -21.89 -2.28
N THR A 289 12.87 -21.42 -1.04
CA THR A 289 12.67 -22.30 0.12
C THR A 289 11.33 -23.02 0.11
N LEU A 290 10.41 -22.60 -0.76
CA LEU A 290 9.09 -23.22 -0.93
C LEU A 290 9.15 -24.46 -1.84
N GLN A 291 10.30 -24.74 -2.47
CA GLN A 291 10.44 -25.88 -3.36
C GLN A 291 10.05 -27.20 -2.68
N GLY A 292 9.22 -28.00 -3.35
CA GLY A 292 8.72 -29.28 -2.82
C GLY A 292 7.67 -29.19 -1.71
N THR A 293 7.16 -27.99 -1.40
CA THR A 293 6.14 -27.81 -0.34
C THR A 293 4.72 -27.67 -0.87
N PHE A 294 4.52 -27.79 -2.19
CA PHE A 294 3.21 -27.70 -2.85
C PHE A 294 2.97 -28.92 -3.73
N PRO A 295 1.72 -29.31 -3.97
CA PRO A 295 1.37 -30.51 -4.77
C PRO A 295 1.45 -30.30 -6.28
N CYS A 296 1.80 -29.10 -6.76
CA CYS A 296 1.94 -28.76 -8.17
C CYS A 296 3.39 -28.35 -8.50
N ALA A 297 3.70 -28.20 -9.79
CA ALA A 297 5.01 -27.72 -10.23
C ALA A 297 5.29 -26.30 -9.71
N LEU A 298 6.51 -26.06 -9.22
CA LEU A 298 6.93 -24.80 -8.62
C LEU A 298 8.05 -24.15 -9.43
N PHE A 299 7.91 -22.85 -9.74
CA PHE A 299 8.88 -22.03 -10.47
C PHE A 299 9.19 -20.77 -9.65
N PRO A 300 9.94 -20.88 -8.55
CA PRO A 300 10.18 -19.77 -7.65
C PRO A 300 11.03 -18.68 -8.31
N GLN A 301 10.64 -17.43 -8.08
CA GLN A 301 11.39 -16.24 -8.46
C GLN A 301 11.78 -15.49 -7.18
N GLU A 302 13.07 -15.26 -6.98
CA GLU A 302 13.53 -14.43 -5.88
C GLU A 302 13.06 -12.97 -6.03
N TYR A 303 13.42 -12.11 -5.09
CA TYR A 303 12.93 -10.73 -5.08
C TYR A 303 13.25 -9.99 -6.38
N VAL A 304 12.21 -9.54 -7.06
CA VAL A 304 12.28 -8.83 -8.35
C VAL A 304 12.18 -7.32 -8.12
N ASN A 305 13.20 -6.56 -8.53
CA ASN A 305 13.24 -5.09 -8.48
C ASN A 305 12.82 -4.44 -9.80
N SER A 306 12.75 -5.18 -10.89
CA SER A 306 12.45 -4.67 -12.23
C SER A 306 10.95 -4.63 -12.47
N GLU A 307 10.38 -3.45 -12.73
CA GLU A 307 8.98 -3.32 -13.14
C GLU A 307 8.70 -4.08 -14.43
N GLU A 308 9.66 -4.11 -15.38
CA GLU A 308 9.54 -4.88 -16.62
C GLU A 308 9.44 -6.40 -16.35
N THR A 309 10.24 -6.92 -15.43
CA THR A 309 10.13 -8.33 -15.04
C THR A 309 8.82 -8.61 -14.33
N MET A 310 8.34 -7.70 -13.46
CA MET A 310 7.04 -7.82 -12.82
C MET A 310 5.90 -7.80 -13.84
N ARG A 311 5.94 -6.89 -14.82
CA ARG A 311 4.95 -6.85 -15.91
C ARG A 311 4.91 -8.18 -16.66
N ARG A 312 6.08 -8.76 -17.01
CA ARG A 312 6.17 -10.08 -17.68
C ARG A 312 5.59 -11.19 -16.81
N LEU A 313 5.78 -11.15 -15.50
CA LEU A 313 5.21 -12.13 -14.57
C LEU A 313 3.68 -12.06 -14.56
N TYR A 314 3.12 -10.85 -14.54
CA TYR A 314 1.68 -10.66 -14.65
C TYR A 314 1.14 -11.11 -16.02
N ASP A 315 1.82 -10.76 -17.09
CA ASP A 315 1.44 -11.18 -18.46
C ASP A 315 1.52 -12.71 -18.65
N ALA A 316 2.50 -13.37 -18.05
CA ALA A 316 2.66 -14.82 -18.08
C ALA A 316 1.61 -15.59 -17.29
N ALA A 317 1.02 -14.96 -16.26
CA ALA A 317 0.10 -15.61 -15.33
C ALA A 317 -1.31 -15.80 -15.90
N ASP A 318 -2.00 -16.85 -15.46
CA ASP A 318 -3.42 -17.03 -15.69
C ASP A 318 -4.27 -16.49 -14.53
N VAL A 319 -3.70 -16.41 -13.33
CA VAL A 319 -4.37 -15.82 -12.16
C VAL A 319 -3.34 -15.31 -11.15
N LEU A 320 -3.60 -14.15 -10.56
CA LEU A 320 -2.88 -13.70 -9.37
C LEU A 320 -3.60 -14.20 -8.12
N LEU A 321 -2.85 -14.82 -7.20
CA LEU A 321 -3.35 -15.29 -5.91
C LEU A 321 -2.93 -14.33 -4.80
N MET A 322 -3.92 -13.79 -4.09
CA MET A 322 -3.70 -12.80 -3.02
C MET A 322 -4.40 -13.22 -1.72
N PRO A 323 -3.98 -14.33 -1.08
CA PRO A 323 -4.58 -14.82 0.15
C PRO A 323 -4.08 -14.06 1.39
N THR A 324 -3.79 -12.76 1.24
CA THR A 324 -3.26 -11.92 2.31
C THR A 324 -4.24 -11.83 3.49
N LEU A 325 -3.69 -11.75 4.71
CA LEU A 325 -4.50 -11.63 5.93
C LEU A 325 -4.83 -10.18 6.28
N MET A 326 -4.12 -9.23 5.67
CA MET A 326 -4.38 -7.80 5.79
C MET A 326 -3.64 -7.07 4.67
N ASP A 327 -4.38 -6.29 3.91
CA ASP A 327 -3.82 -5.36 2.95
C ASP A 327 -4.78 -4.18 2.75
N ASN A 328 -4.23 -3.01 2.45
CA ASN A 328 -5.05 -1.82 2.22
C ASN A 328 -5.47 -1.75 0.74
N LEU A 329 -4.52 -1.44 -0.13
CA LEU A 329 -4.72 -1.42 -1.59
C LEU A 329 -3.44 -1.98 -2.24
N PRO A 330 -3.31 -3.32 -2.39
CA PRO A 330 -2.09 -3.92 -2.91
C PRO A 330 -1.87 -3.56 -4.39
N ASN A 331 -0.77 -2.87 -4.68
CA ASN A 331 -0.40 -2.49 -6.05
C ASN A 331 -0.32 -3.72 -6.98
N THR A 332 0.13 -4.87 -6.46
CA THR A 332 0.24 -6.12 -7.23
C THR A 332 -1.09 -6.57 -7.84
N VAL A 333 -2.21 -6.33 -7.17
CA VAL A 333 -3.55 -6.65 -7.70
C VAL A 333 -3.90 -5.73 -8.87
N VAL A 334 -3.68 -4.40 -8.71
CA VAL A 334 -3.95 -3.45 -9.80
C VAL A 334 -3.03 -3.70 -11.00
N GLU A 335 -1.75 -3.99 -10.76
CA GLU A 335 -0.76 -4.32 -11.77
C GLU A 335 -1.15 -5.58 -12.57
N ALA A 336 -1.59 -6.64 -11.88
CA ALA A 336 -2.08 -7.86 -12.52
C ALA A 336 -3.35 -7.60 -13.34
N MET A 337 -4.34 -6.91 -12.77
CA MET A 337 -5.57 -6.53 -13.47
C MET A 337 -5.26 -5.66 -14.71
N ALA A 338 -4.32 -4.73 -14.59
CA ALA A 338 -3.86 -3.91 -15.72
C ALA A 338 -3.23 -4.77 -16.83
N CYS A 339 -2.58 -5.89 -16.50
CA CYS A 339 -2.09 -6.87 -17.45
C CYS A 339 -3.15 -7.92 -17.85
N SER A 340 -4.44 -7.65 -17.65
CA SER A 340 -5.54 -8.56 -17.96
C SER A 340 -5.45 -9.91 -17.23
N THR A 341 -4.90 -9.92 -16.02
CA THR A 341 -4.77 -11.12 -15.19
C THR A 341 -5.78 -11.06 -14.05
N PRO A 342 -6.83 -11.89 -14.06
CA PRO A 342 -7.81 -11.97 -12.99
C PRO A 342 -7.17 -12.34 -11.65
N CYS A 343 -7.81 -11.94 -10.55
CA CYS A 343 -7.29 -12.13 -9.21
C CYS A 343 -8.22 -13.01 -8.37
N VAL A 344 -7.62 -13.90 -7.57
CA VAL A 344 -8.33 -14.63 -6.50
C VAL A 344 -7.73 -14.20 -5.16
N ALA A 345 -8.55 -13.62 -4.31
CA ALA A 345 -8.10 -13.03 -3.06
C ALA A 345 -9.03 -13.36 -1.89
N PHE A 346 -8.57 -13.18 -0.66
CA PHE A 346 -9.48 -13.15 0.49
C PHE A 346 -10.29 -11.85 0.53
N ASN A 347 -11.53 -11.95 1.00
CA ASN A 347 -12.39 -10.80 1.28
C ASN A 347 -11.90 -10.08 2.55
N VAL A 348 -10.90 -9.20 2.40
CA VAL A 348 -10.27 -8.47 3.51
C VAL A 348 -9.69 -7.13 3.05
N GLY A 349 -9.74 -6.13 3.94
CA GLY A 349 -9.15 -4.82 3.68
C GLY A 349 -9.76 -4.12 2.49
N GLY A 350 -8.93 -3.59 1.59
CA GLY A 350 -9.39 -2.93 0.36
C GLY A 350 -9.61 -3.85 -0.83
N LEU A 351 -9.39 -5.17 -0.70
CA LEU A 351 -9.57 -6.11 -1.82
C LEU A 351 -11.01 -6.17 -2.37
N PRO A 352 -12.07 -6.05 -1.53
CA PRO A 352 -13.45 -6.04 -2.04
C PRO A 352 -13.79 -4.89 -3.00
N GLN A 353 -13.12 -3.76 -2.92
CA GLN A 353 -13.31 -2.68 -3.90
C GLN A 353 -12.56 -2.92 -5.20
N MET A 354 -11.48 -3.73 -5.14
CA MET A 354 -10.62 -4.01 -6.30
C MET A 354 -11.19 -5.13 -7.17
N ILE A 355 -11.76 -6.16 -6.55
CA ILE A 355 -12.22 -7.38 -7.22
C ILE A 355 -13.73 -7.49 -7.12
N THR A 356 -14.39 -7.65 -8.26
CA THR A 356 -15.84 -7.93 -8.37
C THR A 356 -16.01 -9.42 -8.66
N PRO A 357 -16.49 -10.23 -7.69
CA PRO A 357 -16.60 -11.67 -7.86
C PRO A 357 -17.40 -12.07 -9.09
N GLY A 358 -16.86 -13.00 -9.89
CA GLY A 358 -17.49 -13.49 -11.13
C GLY A 358 -17.35 -12.56 -12.33
N VAL A 359 -16.88 -11.32 -12.18
CA VAL A 359 -16.71 -10.33 -13.24
C VAL A 359 -15.23 -10.16 -13.61
N ASP A 360 -14.36 -9.87 -12.63
CA ASP A 360 -12.92 -9.61 -12.85
C ASP A 360 -12.02 -10.46 -11.95
N GLY A 361 -12.59 -11.39 -11.19
CA GLY A 361 -11.86 -12.30 -10.31
C GLY A 361 -12.79 -13.00 -9.31
N TYR A 362 -12.22 -13.40 -8.17
CA TYR A 362 -12.93 -14.08 -7.08
C TYR A 362 -12.49 -13.57 -5.70
N LEU A 363 -13.46 -13.41 -4.79
CA LEU A 363 -13.22 -13.08 -3.39
C LEU A 363 -13.62 -14.27 -2.51
N ALA A 364 -12.62 -14.97 -2.01
CA ALA A 364 -12.80 -16.06 -1.08
C ALA A 364 -13.07 -15.54 0.34
N ARG A 365 -13.83 -16.29 1.11
CA ARG A 365 -14.06 -16.00 2.52
C ARG A 365 -12.73 -15.93 3.28
N TYR A 366 -12.64 -14.96 4.16
CA TYR A 366 -11.42 -14.70 4.92
C TYR A 366 -10.94 -15.93 5.69
N LYS A 367 -9.67 -16.31 5.46
CA LYS A 367 -9.02 -17.50 6.07
C LYS A 367 -9.66 -18.86 5.73
N ASP A 368 -10.43 -18.94 4.67
CA ASP A 368 -11.05 -20.17 4.21
C ASP A 368 -10.29 -20.73 3.01
N ALA A 369 -9.48 -21.76 3.27
CA ALA A 369 -8.68 -22.41 2.23
C ALA A 369 -9.54 -23.18 1.21
N SER A 370 -10.71 -23.69 1.64
CA SER A 370 -11.62 -24.42 0.76
C SER A 370 -12.28 -23.49 -0.24
N ASP A 371 -12.71 -22.31 0.22
CA ASP A 371 -13.30 -21.30 -0.63
C ASP A 371 -12.24 -20.65 -1.57
N LEU A 372 -10.99 -20.54 -1.10
CA LEU A 372 -9.86 -20.13 -1.93
C LEU A 372 -9.60 -21.14 -3.06
N ALA A 373 -9.65 -22.43 -2.74
CA ALA A 373 -9.52 -23.52 -3.71
C ALA A 373 -10.62 -23.48 -4.76
N GLU A 374 -11.88 -23.31 -4.32
CA GLU A 374 -13.03 -23.15 -5.21
C GLU A 374 -12.85 -21.94 -6.13
N GLY A 375 -12.43 -20.79 -5.60
CA GLY A 375 -12.18 -19.58 -6.39
C GLY A 375 -11.09 -19.79 -7.47
N ILE A 376 -10.01 -20.48 -7.13
CA ILE A 376 -8.94 -20.83 -8.09
C ILE A 376 -9.54 -21.69 -9.23
N LYS A 377 -10.31 -22.72 -8.89
CA LYS A 377 -10.92 -23.61 -9.86
C LYS A 377 -11.94 -22.87 -10.74
N GLN A 378 -12.81 -22.07 -10.14
CA GLN A 378 -13.82 -21.30 -10.89
C GLN A 378 -13.19 -20.32 -11.88
N VAL A 379 -12.18 -19.55 -11.48
CA VAL A 379 -11.53 -18.59 -12.38
C VAL A 379 -10.82 -19.30 -13.51
N LEU A 380 -10.03 -20.34 -13.25
CA LEU A 380 -9.23 -21.02 -14.28
C LEU A 380 -10.03 -21.92 -15.21
N SER A 381 -11.21 -22.41 -14.78
CA SER A 381 -12.11 -23.26 -15.58
C SER A 381 -13.28 -22.47 -16.16
N SER A 382 -13.34 -21.14 -15.95
CA SER A 382 -14.44 -20.32 -16.44
C SER A 382 -14.49 -20.31 -17.98
N PRO A 383 -15.63 -20.62 -18.61
CA PRO A 383 -15.81 -20.43 -20.03
C PRO A 383 -15.73 -18.95 -20.44
N ASN A 384 -16.00 -18.03 -19.50
CA ASN A 384 -15.96 -16.58 -19.70
C ASN A 384 -14.63 -15.97 -19.22
N TYR A 385 -13.53 -16.77 -19.14
CA TYR A 385 -12.23 -16.26 -18.71
C TYR A 385 -11.73 -15.06 -19.55
N PRO A 386 -11.87 -15.03 -20.90
CA PRO A 386 -11.47 -13.87 -21.70
C PRO A 386 -12.20 -12.58 -21.33
N GLU A 387 -13.51 -12.66 -21.04
CA GLU A 387 -14.33 -11.54 -20.60
C GLU A 387 -13.92 -11.08 -19.21
N MET A 388 -13.62 -12.02 -18.30
CA MET A 388 -13.12 -11.72 -16.95
C MET A 388 -11.77 -10.99 -17.01
N ALA A 389 -10.85 -11.46 -17.83
CA ALA A 389 -9.55 -10.83 -18.05
C ALA A 389 -9.68 -9.42 -18.64
N ARG A 390 -10.61 -9.22 -19.60
CA ARG A 390 -10.91 -7.91 -20.15
C ARG A 390 -11.52 -6.97 -19.11
N ALA A 391 -12.49 -7.44 -18.33
CA ALA A 391 -13.13 -6.66 -17.27
C ALA A 391 -12.13 -6.21 -16.20
N ALA A 392 -11.16 -7.07 -15.82
CA ALA A 392 -10.08 -6.72 -14.92
C ALA A 392 -9.25 -5.55 -15.48
N ARG A 393 -8.88 -5.60 -16.76
CA ARG A 393 -8.15 -4.52 -17.45
C ARG A 393 -8.96 -3.23 -17.49
N GLU A 394 -10.22 -3.29 -17.93
CA GLU A 394 -11.10 -2.13 -18.04
C GLU A 394 -11.25 -1.42 -16.68
N LYS A 395 -11.45 -2.17 -15.61
CA LYS A 395 -11.51 -1.63 -14.26
C LYS A 395 -10.18 -1.00 -13.82
N ALA A 396 -9.05 -1.65 -14.11
CA ALA A 396 -7.74 -1.08 -13.81
C ALA A 396 -7.53 0.26 -14.51
N VAL A 397 -7.87 0.37 -15.80
CA VAL A 397 -7.72 1.60 -16.59
C VAL A 397 -8.67 2.69 -16.11
N SER A 398 -9.96 2.38 -15.94
CA SER A 398 -10.97 3.39 -15.61
C SER A 398 -10.83 3.95 -14.19
N THR A 399 -10.33 3.13 -13.24
CA THR A 399 -10.32 3.49 -11.81
C THR A 399 -8.95 3.87 -11.30
N TYR A 400 -7.89 3.19 -11.77
CA TYR A 400 -6.56 3.24 -11.17
C TYR A 400 -5.48 3.80 -12.10
N SER A 401 -5.79 4.13 -13.36
CA SER A 401 -4.80 4.72 -14.27
C SER A 401 -4.23 6.04 -13.72
N GLU A 402 -2.99 6.35 -14.08
CA GLU A 402 -2.34 7.62 -13.72
C GLU A 402 -3.25 8.81 -14.03
N ALA A 403 -3.90 8.83 -15.21
CA ALA A 403 -4.79 9.92 -15.61
C ALA A 403 -6.05 10.01 -14.73
N ALA A 404 -6.75 8.88 -14.50
CA ALA A 404 -7.98 8.87 -13.71
C ALA A 404 -7.74 9.30 -12.26
N VAL A 405 -6.64 8.85 -11.66
CA VAL A 405 -6.28 9.20 -10.28
C VAL A 405 -5.78 10.64 -10.18
N ALA A 406 -4.93 11.10 -11.12
CA ALA A 406 -4.45 12.49 -11.12
C ALA A 406 -5.60 13.49 -11.22
N GLN A 407 -6.59 13.26 -12.07
CA GLN A 407 -7.77 14.12 -12.20
C GLN A 407 -8.53 14.25 -10.86
N ARG A 408 -8.68 13.16 -10.10
CA ARG A 408 -9.33 13.20 -8.77
C ARG A 408 -8.55 14.03 -7.76
N PHE A 409 -7.20 13.93 -7.77
CA PHE A 409 -6.36 14.76 -6.91
C PHE A 409 -6.36 16.22 -7.36
N ILE A 410 -6.32 16.50 -8.66
CA ILE A 410 -6.37 17.88 -9.21
C ILE A 410 -7.68 18.56 -8.77
N ALA A 411 -8.82 17.88 -8.93
CA ALA A 411 -10.10 18.41 -8.47
C ALA A 411 -10.12 18.70 -6.95
N LEU A 412 -9.51 17.80 -6.15
CA LEU A 412 -9.35 18.02 -4.72
C LEU A 412 -8.49 19.26 -4.41
N TYR A 413 -7.36 19.40 -5.10
CA TYR A 413 -6.44 20.51 -4.89
C TYR A 413 -7.07 21.86 -5.30
N GLU A 414 -7.78 21.89 -6.43
CA GLU A 414 -8.48 23.08 -6.91
C GLU A 414 -9.54 23.54 -5.89
N ASN A 415 -10.30 22.62 -5.34
CA ASN A 415 -11.26 22.90 -4.27
C ASN A 415 -10.60 23.49 -3.01
N LEU A 416 -9.39 23.04 -2.67
CA LEU A 416 -8.67 23.56 -1.50
C LEU A 416 -8.02 24.93 -1.73
N LEU A 417 -7.72 25.27 -2.99
CA LEU A 417 -7.14 26.55 -3.38
C LEU A 417 -8.20 27.61 -3.73
N SER A 418 -9.41 27.17 -4.06
CA SER A 418 -10.52 28.10 -4.31
C SER A 418 -10.84 28.86 -3.03
N PRO A 419 -11.04 30.21 -3.07
CA PRO A 419 -11.52 30.94 -1.92
C PRO A 419 -12.82 30.28 -1.43
N GLN A 420 -12.84 29.86 -0.16
CA GLN A 420 -14.12 29.49 0.45
C GLN A 420 -15.02 30.74 0.34
N SER A 421 -16.02 30.68 -0.54
CA SER A 421 -17.09 31.69 -0.51
C SER A 421 -17.63 31.65 0.91
N GLU A 422 -17.41 32.73 1.65
CA GLU A 422 -18.04 32.95 2.96
C GLU A 422 -19.52 32.62 2.75
N VAL A 423 -19.95 31.48 3.26
CA VAL A 423 -21.37 31.19 3.42
C VAL A 423 -21.80 32.15 4.50
N GLY A 424 -22.37 33.27 4.06
CA GLY A 424 -22.97 34.28 4.94
C GLY A 424 -23.94 33.62 5.92
N GLU A 425 -23.89 34.12 7.11
CA GLU A 425 -24.75 33.85 8.26
C GLU A 425 -26.26 33.84 7.91
#